data_83c2ec7a6db9c6c6d8305d55ba9b2b84
#
_entry.id   83c2ec7a6db9c6c6d8305d55ba9b2b84
#
_cell.length_a   1.000
_cell.length_b   1.000
_cell.length_c   1.000
_cell.angle_alpha   90.00
_cell.angle_beta   90.00
_cell.angle_gamma   90.00
#
_symmetry.space_group_name_H-M   'P 1'
#
loop_
_entity.id
_entity.type
_entity.pdbx_description
1 polymer ?
#
loop_
_entity_poly.entity_id
_entity_poly.type
_entity_poly.pdbx_seq_one_letter_code
_entity_poly.pdbx_strand_id
1 'polypeptide(L)'
;QNNTVVATIMSNMGLFKAMKREGIEVCVTTVGDKYVNEAMVANGYVFGGEQSGHIIFSKHATTGDGILTALMLMEVILEKKQSLGTLCKGMQMYPQLLKNVRVEDKAAVIGNARVQVEKDRISTALGEDGRILLRESGTEPVIRVMVEAQSDELCAKYVDKMVQVIREEGLAVE
;
A
#
# COMPACT_ATOMS: atom_id res chain seq x y z
N GLN A 1 -2.65 16.10 -20.03
CA GLN A 1 -1.76 15.26 -19.21
C GLN A 1 -2.39 15.24 -17.86
N ASN A 2 -2.89 14.07 -17.47
CA ASN A 2 -3.54 13.91 -16.18
C ASN A 2 -2.45 13.95 -15.10
N ASN A 3 -2.60 14.83 -14.11
CA ASN A 3 -1.70 14.92 -12.95
C ASN A 3 -1.97 13.75 -11.99
N THR A 4 -1.73 12.53 -12.49
CA THR A 4 -2.08 11.28 -11.81
C THR A 4 -0.88 10.34 -11.79
N VAL A 5 -0.62 9.74 -10.63
CA VAL A 5 0.32 8.63 -10.46
C VAL A 5 -0.45 7.34 -10.18
N VAL A 6 0.09 6.19 -10.59
CA VAL A 6 -0.50 4.89 -10.27
C VAL A 6 0.29 4.26 -9.13
N ALA A 7 -0.40 3.84 -8.08
CA ALA A 7 0.18 3.18 -6.92
C ALA A 7 -0.67 1.98 -6.50
N THR A 8 -0.17 1.14 -5.62
CA THR A 8 -0.94 -0.01 -5.13
C THR A 8 -1.58 0.26 -3.78
N ILE A 9 -2.55 -0.57 -3.40
CA ILE A 9 -3.17 -0.54 -2.07
C ILE A 9 -2.16 -0.72 -0.93
N MET A 10 -0.95 -1.21 -1.23
CA MET A 10 0.12 -1.40 -0.23
C MET A 10 1.06 -0.20 -0.13
N SER A 11 0.93 0.81 -0.99
CA SER A 11 1.70 2.04 -0.86
C SER A 11 1.40 2.74 0.45
N ASN A 12 2.41 3.28 1.12
CA ASN A 12 2.26 3.91 2.43
C ASN A 12 1.26 5.07 2.41
N MET A 13 0.47 5.22 3.47
CA MET A 13 -0.48 6.34 3.61
C MET A 13 0.17 7.71 3.44
N GLY A 14 1.42 7.85 3.85
CA GLY A 14 2.20 9.06 3.66
C GLY A 14 2.32 9.49 2.20
N LEU A 15 2.40 8.51 1.28
CA LEU A 15 2.37 8.79 -0.16
C LEU A 15 1.04 9.43 -0.57
N PHE A 16 -0.09 8.82 -0.19
CA PHE A 16 -1.42 9.34 -0.54
C PHE A 16 -1.65 10.75 0.02
N LYS A 17 -1.24 10.99 1.28
CA LYS A 17 -1.34 12.31 1.91
C LYS A 17 -0.42 13.33 1.22
N ALA A 18 0.81 12.95 0.85
CA ALA A 18 1.72 13.81 0.14
C ALA A 18 1.18 14.18 -1.26
N MET A 19 0.69 13.19 -2.02
CA MET A 19 0.09 13.44 -3.34
C MET A 19 -1.13 14.36 -3.25
N LYS A 20 -2.04 14.12 -2.30
CA LYS A 20 -3.21 14.98 -2.07
C LYS A 20 -2.81 16.42 -1.76
N ARG A 21 -1.79 16.63 -0.94
CA ARG A 21 -1.28 17.96 -0.62
C ARG A 21 -0.71 18.69 -1.84
N GLU A 22 -0.03 17.96 -2.72
CA GLU A 22 0.56 18.52 -3.95
C GLU A 22 -0.46 18.61 -5.11
N GLY A 23 -1.73 18.26 -4.88
CA GLY A 23 -2.78 18.27 -5.91
C GLY A 23 -2.56 17.20 -6.98
N ILE A 24 -1.89 16.10 -6.64
CA ILE A 24 -1.64 14.96 -7.52
C ILE A 24 -2.66 13.86 -7.20
N GLU A 25 -3.38 13.41 -8.20
CA GLU A 25 -4.30 12.28 -8.07
C GLU A 25 -3.55 10.96 -8.00
N VAL A 26 -4.09 10.01 -7.25
CA VAL A 26 -3.54 8.65 -7.16
C VAL A 26 -4.56 7.64 -7.66
N CYS A 27 -4.23 6.97 -8.76
CA CYS A 27 -4.96 5.80 -9.22
C CYS A 27 -4.45 4.58 -8.43
N VAL A 28 -5.32 3.98 -7.62
CA VAL A 28 -4.96 2.87 -6.73
C VAL A 28 -5.32 1.54 -7.37
N THR A 29 -4.34 0.63 -7.47
CA THR A 29 -4.53 -0.73 -7.99
C THR A 29 -4.33 -1.79 -6.90
N THR A 30 -4.65 -3.03 -7.23
CA THR A 30 -4.19 -4.19 -6.46
C THR A 30 -2.67 -4.34 -6.56
N VAL A 31 -2.09 -5.15 -5.68
CA VAL A 31 -0.63 -5.41 -5.65
C VAL A 31 -0.21 -6.21 -6.88
N GLY A 32 0.83 -5.76 -7.55
CA GLY A 32 1.45 -6.35 -8.73
C GLY A 32 1.73 -5.31 -9.80
N ASP A 33 2.97 -5.27 -10.28
CA ASP A 33 3.43 -4.36 -11.35
C ASP A 33 2.58 -4.47 -12.63
N LYS A 34 2.08 -5.68 -12.91
CA LYS A 34 1.12 -5.92 -13.99
C LYS A 34 -0.11 -5.02 -13.90
N TYR A 35 -0.73 -4.94 -12.72
CA TYR A 35 -1.94 -4.13 -12.52
C TYR A 35 -1.65 -2.63 -12.56
N VAL A 36 -0.46 -2.23 -12.08
CA VAL A 36 0.02 -0.86 -12.22
C VAL A 36 0.16 -0.50 -13.70
N ASN A 37 0.84 -1.34 -14.49
CA ASN A 37 1.02 -1.11 -15.91
C ASN A 37 -0.32 -1.12 -16.68
N GLU A 38 -1.21 -2.07 -16.40
CA GLU A 38 -2.54 -2.12 -17.01
C GLU A 38 -3.34 -0.83 -16.78
N ALA A 39 -3.35 -0.32 -15.54
CA ALA A 39 -4.01 0.94 -15.21
C ALA A 39 -3.36 2.14 -15.91
N MET A 40 -2.01 2.16 -16.02
CA MET A 40 -1.27 3.19 -16.75
C MET A 40 -1.67 3.21 -18.22
N VAL A 41 -1.66 2.05 -18.88
CA VAL A 41 -1.99 1.93 -20.31
C VAL A 41 -3.43 2.30 -20.57
N ALA A 42 -4.38 1.78 -19.77
CA ALA A 42 -5.81 2.02 -19.96
C ALA A 42 -6.21 3.49 -19.85
N ASN A 43 -5.48 4.28 -19.03
CA ASN A 43 -5.83 5.67 -18.74
C ASN A 43 -4.81 6.69 -19.29
N GLY A 44 -3.76 6.23 -19.96
CA GLY A 44 -2.70 7.11 -20.47
C GLY A 44 -1.83 7.76 -19.38
N TYR A 45 -1.70 7.11 -18.22
CA TYR A 45 -0.83 7.59 -17.15
C TYR A 45 0.64 7.27 -17.46
N VAL A 46 1.52 8.18 -17.08
CA VAL A 46 2.94 8.11 -17.49
C VAL A 46 3.88 7.63 -16.38
N PHE A 47 3.41 7.58 -15.14
CA PHE A 47 4.21 7.22 -13.98
C PHE A 47 3.42 6.36 -13.00
N GLY A 48 4.02 5.29 -12.54
CA GLY A 48 3.43 4.44 -11.54
C GLY A 48 4.45 3.53 -10.90
N GLY A 49 4.07 2.88 -9.80
CA GLY A 49 4.96 1.95 -9.14
C GLY A 49 4.40 1.34 -7.86
N GLU A 50 5.24 0.54 -7.25
CA GLU A 50 4.97 -0.18 -6.02
C GLU A 50 6.02 0.12 -4.95
N GLN A 51 5.64 -0.03 -3.69
CA GLN A 51 6.59 0.06 -2.57
C GLN A 51 7.72 -0.97 -2.61
N SER A 52 7.55 -2.06 -3.38
CA SER A 52 8.58 -3.07 -3.63
C SER A 52 9.78 -2.56 -4.45
N GLY A 53 9.68 -1.35 -5.01
CA GLY A 53 10.72 -0.72 -5.83
C GLY A 53 10.53 -0.90 -7.34
N HIS A 54 9.44 -1.49 -7.79
CA HIS A 54 9.08 -1.53 -9.21
C HIS A 54 8.47 -0.18 -9.60
N ILE A 55 9.25 0.62 -10.32
CA ILE A 55 8.81 1.94 -10.80
C ILE A 55 8.77 1.91 -12.33
N ILE A 56 7.66 2.38 -12.90
CA ILE A 56 7.41 2.37 -14.35
C ILE A 56 7.32 3.81 -14.85
N PHE A 57 8.13 4.13 -15.83
CA PHE A 57 8.09 5.37 -16.62
C PHE A 57 7.63 5.01 -18.04
N SER A 58 6.33 5.06 -18.32
CA SER A 58 5.76 4.54 -19.57
C SER A 58 6.27 5.22 -20.85
N LYS A 59 6.87 6.40 -20.71
CA LYS A 59 7.55 7.09 -21.84
C LYS A 59 8.86 6.43 -22.24
N HIS A 60 9.43 5.60 -21.39
CA HIS A 60 10.76 5.00 -21.59
C HIS A 60 10.73 3.49 -21.56
N ALA A 61 9.86 2.88 -20.76
CA ALA A 61 9.76 1.43 -20.60
C ALA A 61 8.33 0.99 -20.26
N THR A 62 7.98 -0.24 -20.62
CA THR A 62 6.68 -0.86 -20.33
C THR A 62 6.66 -1.67 -19.02
N THR A 63 7.78 -1.70 -18.32
CA THR A 63 7.97 -2.45 -17.07
C THR A 63 8.84 -1.65 -16.11
N GLY A 64 8.91 -2.08 -14.85
CA GLY A 64 9.83 -1.51 -13.88
C GLY A 64 11.28 -1.73 -14.30
N ASP A 65 12.09 -0.68 -14.21
CA ASP A 65 13.52 -0.67 -14.53
C ASP A 65 14.26 0.13 -13.45
N GLY A 66 15.09 -0.58 -12.67
CA GLY A 66 15.83 0.02 -11.56
C GLY A 66 16.94 0.98 -12.02
N ILE A 67 17.58 0.68 -13.16
CA ILE A 67 18.64 1.55 -13.72
C ILE A 67 18.01 2.84 -14.25
N LEU A 68 16.94 2.74 -15.03
CA LEU A 68 16.18 3.89 -15.50
C LEU A 68 15.67 4.73 -14.32
N THR A 69 15.11 4.08 -13.29
CA THR A 69 14.64 4.77 -12.08
C THR A 69 15.75 5.54 -11.39
N ALA A 70 16.94 4.96 -11.28
CA ALA A 70 18.10 5.64 -10.70
C ALA A 70 18.53 6.85 -11.53
N LEU A 71 18.55 6.76 -12.86
CA LEU A 71 18.88 7.86 -13.77
C LEU A 71 17.86 9.00 -13.68
N MET A 72 16.56 8.67 -13.70
CA MET A 72 15.48 9.66 -13.55
C MET A 72 15.55 10.37 -12.20
N LEU A 73 15.88 9.65 -11.13
CA LEU A 73 16.05 10.24 -9.80
C LEU A 73 17.27 11.18 -9.74
N MET A 74 18.40 10.78 -10.36
CA MET A 74 19.59 11.65 -10.46
C MET A 74 19.29 12.92 -11.25
N GLU A 75 18.52 12.83 -12.33
CA GLU A 75 18.07 13.98 -13.10
C GLU A 75 17.31 14.99 -12.21
N VAL A 76 16.34 14.51 -11.43
CA VAL A 76 15.58 15.34 -10.49
C VAL A 76 16.49 16.00 -9.44
N ILE A 77 17.45 15.25 -8.88
CA ILE A 77 18.41 15.80 -7.90
C ILE A 77 19.24 16.93 -8.51
N LEU A 78 19.73 16.75 -9.74
CA LEU A 78 20.53 17.73 -10.45
C LEU A 78 19.70 18.97 -10.82
N GLU A 79 18.50 18.76 -11.32
CA GLU A 79 17.59 19.83 -11.75
C GLU A 79 17.14 20.69 -10.55
N LYS A 80 16.75 20.05 -9.45
CA LYS A 80 16.32 20.74 -8.22
C LYS A 80 17.48 21.27 -7.39
N LYS A 81 18.71 20.82 -7.65
CA LYS A 81 19.92 21.17 -6.86
C LYS A 81 19.74 20.89 -5.36
N GLN A 82 19.05 19.82 -5.04
CA GLN A 82 18.71 19.42 -3.67
C GLN A 82 19.08 17.96 -3.43
N SER A 83 19.45 17.64 -2.21
CA SER A 83 19.66 16.24 -1.83
C SER A 83 18.34 15.45 -1.81
N LEU A 84 18.41 14.14 -2.05
CA LEU A 84 17.25 13.27 -1.96
C LEU A 84 16.53 13.37 -0.60
N GLY A 85 17.29 13.44 0.50
CA GLY A 85 16.71 13.62 1.83
C GLY A 85 15.93 14.94 1.97
N THR A 86 16.33 15.99 1.26
CA THR A 86 15.58 17.26 1.24
C THR A 86 14.29 17.12 0.41
N LEU A 87 14.38 16.47 -0.74
CA LEU A 87 13.22 16.24 -1.62
C LEU A 87 12.14 15.37 -0.94
N CYS A 88 12.56 14.43 -0.09
CA CYS A 88 11.65 13.54 0.63
C CYS A 88 11.06 14.13 1.93
N LYS A 89 11.53 15.28 2.42
CA LYS A 89 11.05 15.88 3.69
C LYS A 89 9.55 16.14 3.75
N GLY A 90 8.90 16.30 2.61
CA GLY A 90 7.46 16.54 2.53
C GLY A 90 6.61 15.28 2.75
N MET A 91 7.20 14.10 2.75
CA MET A 91 6.48 12.83 2.92
C MET A 91 6.74 12.25 4.30
N GLN A 92 5.70 12.14 5.11
CA GLN A 92 5.75 11.44 6.40
C GLN A 92 5.48 9.94 6.16
N MET A 93 6.42 9.09 6.56
CA MET A 93 6.18 7.64 6.56
C MET A 93 5.37 7.25 7.80
N TYR A 94 4.28 6.54 7.57
CA TYR A 94 3.48 5.95 8.64
C TYR A 94 4.04 4.59 9.04
N PRO A 95 4.18 4.30 10.34
CA PRO A 95 4.44 2.94 10.81
C PRO A 95 3.46 1.95 10.21
N GLN A 96 3.95 0.78 9.84
CA GLN A 96 3.17 -0.28 9.22
C GLN A 96 3.53 -1.62 9.83
N LEU A 97 2.53 -2.38 10.26
CA LEU A 97 2.71 -3.76 10.70
C LEU A 97 1.85 -4.71 9.87
N LEU A 98 2.45 -5.78 9.39
CA LEU A 98 1.79 -6.85 8.65
C LEU A 98 1.99 -8.18 9.38
N LYS A 99 0.88 -8.90 9.63
CA LYS A 99 0.90 -10.28 10.10
C LYS A 99 0.19 -11.20 9.12
N ASN A 100 0.79 -12.34 8.87
CA ASN A 100 0.18 -13.42 8.10
C ASN A 100 -0.55 -14.36 9.06
N VAL A 101 -1.82 -14.63 8.79
CA VAL A 101 -2.63 -15.59 9.54
C VAL A 101 -2.88 -16.78 8.63
N ARG A 102 -2.41 -17.95 9.02
CA ARG A 102 -2.64 -19.20 8.28
C ARG A 102 -4.09 -19.60 8.43
N VAL A 103 -4.73 -19.94 7.31
CA VAL A 103 -6.16 -20.28 7.27
C VAL A 103 -6.39 -21.41 6.26
N GLU A 104 -7.43 -22.20 6.45
CA GLU A 104 -7.84 -23.21 5.46
C GLU A 104 -8.65 -22.58 4.32
N ASP A 105 -9.58 -21.71 4.65
CA ASP A 105 -10.48 -21.04 3.70
C ASP A 105 -10.33 -19.50 3.84
N LYS A 106 -9.67 -18.89 2.87
CA LYS A 106 -9.48 -17.44 2.82
C LYS A 106 -10.79 -16.68 2.61
N ALA A 107 -11.69 -17.25 1.78
CA ALA A 107 -12.97 -16.64 1.49
C ALA A 107 -13.88 -16.64 2.73
N ALA A 108 -13.83 -17.70 3.54
CA ALA A 108 -14.54 -17.76 4.80
C ALA A 108 -14.12 -16.66 5.78
N VAL A 109 -12.81 -16.31 5.84
CA VAL A 109 -12.33 -15.21 6.69
C VAL A 109 -12.84 -13.87 6.18
N ILE A 110 -12.71 -13.62 4.87
CA ILE A 110 -13.14 -12.34 4.26
C ILE A 110 -14.66 -12.18 4.35
N GLY A 111 -15.43 -13.26 4.22
CA GLY A 111 -16.89 -13.27 4.34
C GLY A 111 -17.44 -13.31 5.77
N ASN A 112 -16.59 -13.50 6.79
CA ASN A 112 -17.05 -13.61 8.17
C ASN A 112 -17.56 -12.27 8.71
N ALA A 113 -18.80 -12.24 9.19
CA ALA A 113 -19.46 -11.02 9.64
C ALA A 113 -18.74 -10.36 10.83
N ARG A 114 -18.23 -11.14 11.79
CA ARG A 114 -17.53 -10.61 12.99
C ARG A 114 -16.18 -10.01 12.61
N VAL A 115 -15.48 -10.64 11.66
CA VAL A 115 -14.21 -10.12 11.12
C VAL A 115 -14.45 -8.77 10.41
N GLN A 116 -15.51 -8.66 9.60
CA GLN A 116 -15.83 -7.41 8.92
C GLN A 116 -16.26 -6.30 9.90
N VAL A 117 -17.08 -6.62 10.90
CA VAL A 117 -17.47 -5.65 11.95
C VAL A 117 -16.25 -5.13 12.71
N GLU A 118 -15.32 -6.00 13.09
CA GLU A 118 -14.10 -5.54 13.78
C GLU A 118 -13.17 -4.75 12.86
N LYS A 119 -13.06 -5.12 11.58
CA LYS A 119 -12.33 -4.34 10.59
C LYS A 119 -12.87 -2.91 10.48
N ASP A 120 -14.20 -2.77 10.38
CA ASP A 120 -14.85 -1.46 10.29
C ASP A 120 -14.69 -0.65 11.57
N ARG A 121 -14.75 -1.31 12.73
CA ARG A 121 -14.47 -0.69 14.04
C ARG A 121 -13.05 -0.16 14.14
N ILE A 122 -12.06 -0.96 13.72
CA ILE A 122 -10.66 -0.55 13.69
C ILE A 122 -10.47 0.60 12.70
N SER A 123 -11.07 0.51 11.52
CA SER A 123 -11.01 1.58 10.50
C SER A 123 -11.57 2.90 11.05
N THR A 124 -12.71 2.84 11.74
CA THR A 124 -13.32 4.01 12.38
C THR A 124 -12.43 4.58 13.48
N ALA A 125 -11.82 3.71 14.30
CA ALA A 125 -10.94 4.14 15.40
C ALA A 125 -9.62 4.75 14.89
N LEU A 126 -9.12 4.33 13.75
CA LEU A 126 -7.92 4.89 13.11
C LEU A 126 -8.22 6.22 12.39
N GLY A 127 -9.45 6.41 11.89
CA GLY A 127 -9.87 7.62 11.18
C GLY A 127 -9.01 7.92 9.95
N GLU A 128 -8.66 9.20 9.79
CA GLU A 128 -7.81 9.65 8.68
C GLU A 128 -6.31 9.39 8.89
N ASP A 129 -5.91 9.00 10.11
CA ASP A 129 -4.52 8.83 10.50
C ASP A 129 -4.08 7.35 10.59
N GLY A 130 -4.88 6.47 10.02
CA GLY A 130 -4.53 5.07 9.92
C GLY A 130 -5.47 4.30 9.01
N ARG A 131 -5.13 3.05 8.75
CA ARG A 131 -5.97 2.13 7.99
C ARG A 131 -5.68 0.68 8.33
N ILE A 132 -6.66 -0.16 8.10
CA ILE A 132 -6.49 -1.62 8.17
C ILE A 132 -6.82 -2.23 6.82
N LEU A 133 -5.99 -3.16 6.37
CA LEU A 133 -6.23 -3.96 5.17
C LEU A 133 -6.22 -5.45 5.53
N LEU A 134 -7.25 -6.14 5.10
CA LEU A 134 -7.29 -7.60 5.07
C LEU A 134 -7.27 -8.05 3.62
N ARG A 135 -6.31 -8.90 3.26
CA ARG A 135 -6.25 -9.45 1.91
C ARG A 135 -5.77 -10.89 1.89
N GLU A 136 -6.25 -11.61 0.92
CA GLU A 136 -5.78 -12.94 0.61
C GLU A 136 -4.36 -12.90 0.03
N SER A 137 -3.53 -13.88 0.40
CA SER A 137 -2.31 -14.15 -0.34
C SER A 137 -2.64 -14.91 -1.62
N GLY A 138 -2.05 -14.49 -2.75
CA GLY A 138 -2.22 -15.19 -4.03
C GLY A 138 -1.53 -16.54 -4.10
N THR A 139 -0.46 -16.74 -3.30
CA THR A 139 0.43 -17.91 -3.40
C THR A 139 0.42 -18.79 -2.15
N GLU A 140 -0.02 -18.28 -1.02
CA GLU A 140 0.03 -18.95 0.28
C GLU A 140 -1.36 -19.08 0.91
N PRO A 141 -1.62 -20.09 1.75
CA PRO A 141 -2.87 -20.25 2.47
C PRO A 141 -2.92 -19.32 3.69
N VAL A 142 -2.78 -18.02 3.47
CA VAL A 142 -2.80 -17.01 4.52
C VAL A 142 -3.68 -15.81 4.17
N ILE A 143 -4.27 -15.24 5.20
CA ILE A 143 -4.80 -13.88 5.18
C ILE A 143 -3.72 -12.93 5.70
N ARG A 144 -3.48 -11.86 4.97
CA ARG A 144 -2.56 -10.80 5.36
C ARG A 144 -3.33 -9.68 6.05
N VAL A 145 -3.04 -9.48 7.32
CA VAL A 145 -3.59 -8.39 8.14
C VAL A 145 -2.53 -7.30 8.22
N MET A 146 -2.81 -6.14 7.65
CA MET A 146 -1.91 -4.99 7.68
C MET A 146 -2.60 -3.80 8.32
N VAL A 147 -1.91 -3.13 9.23
CA VAL A 147 -2.31 -1.85 9.80
C VAL A 147 -1.21 -0.81 9.59
N GLU A 148 -1.60 0.36 9.16
CA GLU A 148 -0.81 1.59 9.20
C GLU A 148 -1.45 2.55 10.19
N ALA A 149 -0.63 3.19 11.04
CA ALA A 149 -1.11 4.12 12.05
C ALA A 149 -0.02 5.13 12.43
N GLN A 150 -0.33 6.06 13.34
CA GLN A 150 0.61 7.08 13.81
C GLN A 150 1.79 6.54 14.62
N SER A 151 1.68 5.33 15.19
CA SER A 151 2.75 4.68 15.95
C SER A 151 2.78 3.17 15.78
N ASP A 152 3.94 2.57 16.05
CA ASP A 152 4.13 1.11 16.02
C ASP A 152 3.23 0.41 17.05
N GLU A 153 3.00 1.02 18.22
CA GLU A 153 2.12 0.48 19.26
C GLU A 153 0.67 0.39 18.79
N LEU A 154 0.19 1.41 18.07
CA LEU A 154 -1.15 1.36 17.49
C LEU A 154 -1.26 0.31 16.38
N CYS A 155 -0.23 0.19 15.54
CA CYS A 155 -0.18 -0.86 14.54
C CYS A 155 -0.25 -2.25 15.18
N ALA A 156 0.56 -2.51 16.21
CA ALA A 156 0.58 -3.77 16.93
C ALA A 156 -0.77 -4.07 17.59
N LYS A 157 -1.32 -3.09 18.32
CA LYS A 157 -2.62 -3.21 18.99
C LYS A 157 -3.73 -3.68 18.05
N TYR A 158 -3.85 -3.04 16.89
CA TYR A 158 -4.96 -3.32 15.99
C TYR A 158 -4.73 -4.54 15.11
N VAL A 159 -3.47 -4.83 14.71
CA VAL A 159 -3.14 -6.09 14.04
C VAL A 159 -3.43 -7.26 14.98
N ASP A 160 -2.98 -7.20 16.24
CA ASP A 160 -3.19 -8.28 17.22
C ASP A 160 -4.68 -8.48 17.52
N LYS A 161 -5.43 -7.40 17.62
CA LYS A 161 -6.87 -7.48 17.82
C LYS A 161 -7.57 -8.19 16.66
N MET A 162 -7.22 -7.86 15.42
CA MET A 162 -7.79 -8.52 14.25
C MET A 162 -7.40 -10.00 14.16
N VAL A 163 -6.12 -10.32 14.41
CA VAL A 163 -5.64 -11.72 14.45
C VAL A 163 -6.38 -12.51 15.53
N GLN A 164 -6.61 -11.91 16.70
CA GLN A 164 -7.37 -12.54 17.78
C GLN A 164 -8.81 -12.86 17.34
N VAL A 165 -9.50 -11.93 16.69
CA VAL A 165 -10.87 -12.17 16.19
C VAL A 165 -10.90 -13.30 15.18
N ILE A 166 -9.95 -13.37 14.24
CA ILE A 166 -9.87 -14.48 13.27
C ILE A 166 -9.69 -15.84 13.98
N ARG A 167 -8.88 -15.87 15.06
CA ARG A 167 -8.68 -17.07 15.87
C ARG A 167 -9.92 -17.46 16.68
N GLU A 168 -10.59 -16.49 17.31
CA GLU A 168 -11.83 -16.72 18.10
C GLU A 168 -12.97 -17.26 17.25
N GLU A 169 -13.00 -16.91 15.96
CA GLU A 169 -13.95 -17.45 14.99
C GLU A 169 -13.57 -18.87 14.48
N GLY A 170 -12.46 -19.42 14.96
CA GLY A 170 -11.99 -20.75 14.53
C GLY A 170 -11.50 -20.80 13.08
N LEU A 171 -11.14 -19.64 12.49
CA LEU A 171 -10.76 -19.53 11.08
C LEU A 171 -9.25 -19.64 10.88
N ALA A 172 -8.45 -19.47 11.94
CA ALA A 172 -6.99 -19.63 11.88
C ALA A 172 -6.58 -21.08 12.12
N VAL A 173 -5.56 -21.52 11.39
CA VAL A 173 -4.87 -22.81 11.59
C VAL A 173 -3.61 -22.55 12.42
N GLU A 174 -3.34 -23.44 13.38
CA GLU A 174 -2.11 -23.37 14.20
C GLU A 174 -0.82 -23.70 13.39
#